data_5713b0825d519d2810e1e8cced91f8a6
#
_entry.id   5713b0825d519d2810e1e8cced91f8a6
#
_cell.length_a   1.000
_cell.length_b   1.000
_cell.length_c   1.000
_cell.angle_alpha   90.00
_cell.angle_beta   90.00
_cell.angle_gamma   90.00
#
_symmetry.space_group_name_H-M   'P 1'
#
loop_
_entity.id
_entity.type
_entity.pdbx_description
1 polymer ?
#
loop_
_entity_poly.entity_id
_entity_poly.type
_entity_poly.pdbx_seq_one_letter_code
_entity_poly.pdbx_strand_id
1 'polypeptide(L)'
;MLEQIDVTEAREALLTVRRRVEQYAWLMNALHTRDISEDRHFRRAWLNHFKLRDKDREFCRFCFRWLEEHKEGRVSFEQALLDLYRRFGVLDPASASKLAATIDPSLPVWDTQILGSLGIRPLALERSGRRVERTIEAYDKLTAWYVRYLAGKDGRMAVQVFDEVYPGTGFDPMKKADFTIWSILWS
;
A
#
# COMPACT_ATOMS: atom_id res chain seq x y z
N MET A 1 -8.97 -4.79 18.08
CA MET A 1 -9.34 -5.66 16.96
C MET A 1 -8.16 -6.05 16.09
N LEU A 2 -7.20 -5.18 15.80
CA LEU A 2 -5.95 -5.54 15.10
C LEU A 2 -4.80 -5.95 16.04
N GLU A 3 -5.04 -6.04 17.34
CA GLU A 3 -4.04 -6.31 18.38
C GLU A 3 -3.98 -7.77 18.82
N GLN A 4 -4.84 -8.64 18.31
CA GLN A 4 -4.76 -10.09 18.53
C GLN A 4 -5.04 -10.81 17.21
N ILE A 5 -4.00 -11.43 16.65
CA ILE A 5 -4.14 -12.28 15.46
C ILE A 5 -4.46 -13.70 15.91
N ASP A 6 -5.62 -14.21 15.49
CA ASP A 6 -5.86 -15.65 15.47
C ASP A 6 -5.12 -16.27 14.27
N VAL A 7 -4.20 -17.18 14.56
CA VAL A 7 -3.32 -17.83 13.56
C VAL A 7 -4.15 -18.64 12.55
N THR A 8 -5.23 -19.29 13.00
CA THR A 8 -6.07 -20.12 12.13
C THR A 8 -6.86 -19.23 11.18
N GLU A 9 -7.52 -18.20 11.73
CA GLU A 9 -8.25 -17.21 10.93
C GLU A 9 -7.34 -16.52 9.91
N ALA A 10 -6.15 -16.07 10.34
CA ALA A 10 -5.18 -15.42 9.46
C ALA A 10 -4.72 -16.33 8.31
N ARG A 11 -4.49 -17.63 8.60
CA ARG A 11 -4.10 -18.62 7.59
C ARG A 11 -5.20 -18.85 6.58
N GLU A 12 -6.43 -19.03 7.03
CA GLU A 12 -7.60 -19.22 6.16
C GLU A 12 -7.84 -17.98 5.29
N ALA A 13 -7.81 -16.79 5.88
CA ALA A 13 -7.96 -15.54 5.16
C ALA A 13 -6.87 -15.34 4.10
N LEU A 14 -5.60 -15.62 4.42
CA LEU A 14 -4.49 -15.53 3.46
C LEU A 14 -4.68 -16.47 2.27
N LEU A 15 -5.20 -17.68 2.46
CA LEU A 15 -5.46 -18.61 1.35
C LEU A 15 -6.46 -18.05 0.33
N THR A 16 -7.41 -17.21 0.76
CA THR A 16 -8.39 -16.57 -0.14
C THR A 16 -7.77 -15.54 -1.08
N VAL A 17 -6.63 -14.96 -0.70
CA VAL A 17 -5.98 -13.87 -1.43
C VAL A 17 -4.77 -14.29 -2.26
N ARG A 18 -4.57 -15.60 -2.46
CA ARG A 18 -3.44 -16.18 -3.21
C ARG A 18 -3.14 -15.45 -4.53
N ARG A 19 -4.15 -15.25 -5.36
CA ARG A 19 -3.99 -14.57 -6.66
C ARG A 19 -3.45 -13.14 -6.53
N ARG A 20 -3.77 -12.46 -5.44
CA ARG A 20 -3.29 -11.09 -5.20
C ARG A 20 -1.84 -11.09 -4.76
N VAL A 21 -1.42 -12.07 -3.96
CA VAL A 21 -0.02 -12.26 -3.55
C VAL A 21 0.84 -12.58 -4.78
N GLU A 22 0.40 -13.53 -5.63
CA GLU A 22 1.08 -13.88 -6.88
C GLU A 22 1.17 -12.67 -7.84
N GLN A 23 0.08 -11.91 -7.98
CA GLN A 23 0.06 -10.69 -8.78
C GLN A 23 1.04 -9.64 -8.26
N TYR A 24 1.12 -9.46 -6.93
CA TYR A 24 2.06 -8.53 -6.33
C TYR A 24 3.52 -8.97 -6.55
N ALA A 25 3.83 -10.25 -6.38
CA ALA A 25 5.16 -10.78 -6.68
C ALA A 25 5.57 -10.51 -8.13
N TRP A 26 4.64 -10.74 -9.06
CA TRP A 26 4.87 -10.44 -10.47
C TRP A 26 5.09 -8.93 -10.72
N LEU A 27 4.28 -8.06 -10.09
CA LEU A 27 4.42 -6.61 -10.20
C LEU A 27 5.79 -6.13 -9.72
N MET A 28 6.27 -6.62 -8.58
CA MET A 28 7.57 -6.23 -8.03
C MET A 28 8.73 -6.67 -8.93
N ASN A 29 8.65 -7.87 -9.51
CA ASN A 29 9.64 -8.30 -10.48
C ASN A 29 9.58 -7.45 -11.76
N ALA A 30 8.39 -7.20 -12.30
CA ALA A 30 8.21 -6.44 -13.52
C ALA A 30 8.65 -4.97 -13.38
N LEU A 31 8.49 -4.38 -12.18
CA LEU A 31 8.92 -3.01 -11.87
C LEU A 31 10.41 -2.79 -12.20
N HIS A 32 11.26 -3.74 -11.83
CA HIS A 32 12.71 -3.63 -11.98
C HIS A 32 13.26 -4.22 -13.29
N THR A 33 12.44 -4.98 -14.04
CA THR A 33 12.89 -5.68 -15.25
C THR A 33 12.32 -5.11 -16.55
N ARG A 34 11.40 -4.13 -16.48
CA ARG A 34 10.68 -3.61 -17.64
C ARG A 34 10.58 -2.09 -17.62
N ASP A 35 10.35 -1.49 -18.79
CA ASP A 35 9.81 -0.14 -18.89
C ASP A 35 8.30 -0.17 -18.60
N ILE A 36 7.95 0.16 -17.36
CA ILE A 36 6.55 0.10 -16.90
C ILE A 36 5.70 1.26 -17.42
N SER A 37 6.35 2.33 -17.92
CA SER A 37 5.63 3.46 -18.53
C SER A 37 4.97 3.09 -19.85
N GLU A 38 5.45 2.02 -20.52
CA GLU A 38 4.91 1.52 -21.78
C GLU A 38 4.30 0.11 -21.68
N ASP A 39 4.60 -0.67 -20.65
CA ASP A 39 4.07 -2.02 -20.46
C ASP A 39 2.58 -2.03 -20.10
N ARG A 40 1.73 -2.35 -21.09
CA ARG A 40 0.26 -2.42 -20.91
C ARG A 40 -0.15 -3.50 -19.91
N HIS A 41 0.61 -4.59 -19.81
CA HIS A 41 0.30 -5.68 -18.90
C HIS A 41 0.55 -5.26 -17.45
N PHE A 42 1.70 -4.63 -17.18
CA PHE A 42 2.01 -4.05 -15.88
C PHE A 42 0.96 -3.03 -15.45
N ARG A 43 0.64 -2.07 -16.32
CA ARG A 43 -0.35 -1.02 -16.05
C ARG A 43 -1.70 -1.62 -15.63
N ARG A 44 -2.20 -2.59 -16.41
CA ARG A 44 -3.47 -3.24 -16.11
C ARG A 44 -3.41 -4.01 -14.79
N ALA A 45 -2.35 -4.77 -14.55
CA ALA A 45 -2.15 -5.55 -13.32
C ALA A 45 -2.07 -4.64 -12.09
N TRP A 46 -1.30 -3.53 -12.18
CA TRP A 46 -1.15 -2.57 -11.08
C TRP A 46 -2.47 -1.87 -10.74
N LEU A 47 -3.20 -1.37 -11.74
CA LEU A 47 -4.52 -0.76 -11.54
C LEU A 47 -5.52 -1.72 -10.91
N ASN A 48 -5.47 -3.01 -11.30
CA ASN A 48 -6.30 -4.04 -10.70
C ASN A 48 -5.92 -4.33 -9.26
N HIS A 49 -4.62 -4.49 -8.99
CA HIS A 49 -4.10 -4.79 -7.67
C HIS A 49 -4.52 -3.72 -6.65
N PHE A 50 -4.37 -2.45 -7.03
CA PHE A 50 -4.66 -1.31 -6.17
C PHE A 50 -6.09 -0.76 -6.29
N LYS A 51 -6.98 -1.43 -7.05
CA LYS A 51 -8.38 -1.01 -7.25
C LYS A 51 -8.50 0.44 -7.78
N LEU A 52 -7.71 0.79 -8.80
CA LEU A 52 -7.66 2.13 -9.40
C LEU A 52 -8.18 2.16 -10.84
N ARG A 53 -9.04 1.21 -11.23
CA ARG A 53 -9.55 1.08 -12.61
C ARG A 53 -10.43 2.25 -13.06
N ASP A 54 -11.08 2.93 -12.10
CA ASP A 54 -12.03 4.03 -12.38
C ASP A 54 -11.33 5.38 -12.55
N LYS A 55 -9.99 5.42 -12.43
CA LYS A 55 -9.20 6.62 -12.66
C LYS A 55 -9.08 6.93 -14.15
N ASP A 56 -9.12 8.21 -14.48
CA ASP A 56 -9.01 8.67 -15.87
C ASP A 56 -7.63 8.37 -16.50
N ARG A 57 -7.57 8.51 -17.83
CA ARG A 57 -6.35 8.19 -18.61
C ARG A 57 -5.16 9.10 -18.28
N GLU A 58 -5.41 10.35 -17.94
CA GLU A 58 -4.37 11.31 -17.64
C GLU A 58 -3.72 10.99 -16.30
N PHE A 59 -4.54 10.68 -15.28
CA PHE A 59 -4.09 10.21 -13.99
C PHE A 59 -3.25 8.93 -14.11
N CYS A 60 -3.76 7.94 -14.85
CA CYS A 60 -3.03 6.69 -15.06
C CYS A 60 -1.68 6.92 -15.76
N ARG A 61 -1.63 7.78 -16.79
CA ARG A 61 -0.40 8.11 -17.51
C ARG A 61 0.62 8.79 -16.61
N PHE A 62 0.17 9.69 -15.75
CA PHE A 62 1.02 10.34 -14.75
C PHE A 62 1.60 9.31 -13.78
N CYS A 63 0.78 8.44 -13.18
CA CYS A 63 1.23 7.44 -12.22
C CYS A 63 2.32 6.52 -12.80
N PHE A 64 2.13 6.01 -14.03
CA PHE A 64 3.11 5.09 -14.61
C PHE A 64 4.40 5.78 -15.03
N ARG A 65 4.35 7.03 -15.46
CA ARG A 65 5.55 7.83 -15.69
C ARG A 65 6.28 8.11 -14.37
N TRP A 66 5.54 8.52 -13.34
CA TRP A 66 6.10 8.77 -12.02
C TRP A 66 6.78 7.52 -11.44
N LEU A 67 6.15 6.35 -11.53
CA LEU A 67 6.75 5.08 -11.11
C LEU A 67 8.04 4.78 -11.88
N GLU A 68 8.04 4.94 -13.21
CA GLU A 68 9.23 4.70 -14.04
C GLU A 68 10.39 5.63 -13.67
N GLU A 69 10.10 6.91 -13.45
CA GLU A 69 11.08 7.93 -13.10
C GLU A 69 11.71 7.71 -11.71
N HIS A 70 10.98 7.04 -10.80
CA HIS A 70 11.41 6.90 -9.41
C HIS A 70 11.78 5.46 -8.99
N LYS A 71 11.62 4.47 -9.85
CA LYS A 71 11.78 3.04 -9.49
C LYS A 71 13.17 2.64 -8.98
N GLU A 72 14.20 3.38 -9.34
CA GLU A 72 15.58 3.15 -8.89
C GLU A 72 15.99 4.07 -7.73
N GLY A 73 15.06 4.88 -7.23
CA GLY A 73 15.34 5.88 -6.21
C GLY A 73 14.71 5.55 -4.86
N ARG A 74 14.82 6.53 -3.97
CA ARG A 74 14.07 6.55 -2.70
C ARG A 74 12.94 7.56 -2.83
N VAL A 75 11.77 7.17 -2.36
CA VAL A 75 10.58 8.02 -2.38
C VAL A 75 9.96 8.10 -0.99
N SER A 76 9.19 9.16 -0.75
CA SER A 76 8.35 9.26 0.43
C SER A 76 6.87 9.37 0.03
N PHE A 77 6.00 9.07 0.97
CA PHE A 77 4.57 9.34 0.82
C PHE A 77 4.29 10.82 0.54
N GLU A 78 4.97 11.72 1.27
CA GLU A 78 4.85 13.17 1.09
C GLU A 78 5.18 13.60 -0.34
N GLN A 79 6.29 13.11 -0.90
CA GLN A 79 6.67 13.39 -2.28
C GLN A 79 5.57 12.97 -3.26
N ALA A 80 5.11 11.72 -3.18
CA ALA A 80 4.05 11.21 -4.05
C ALA A 80 2.74 12.01 -3.90
N LEU A 81 2.38 12.39 -2.65
CA LEU A 81 1.20 13.18 -2.36
C LEU A 81 1.26 14.59 -2.97
N LEU A 82 2.40 15.26 -2.79
CA LEU A 82 2.60 16.61 -3.31
C LEU A 82 2.66 16.64 -4.84
N ASP A 83 3.28 15.65 -5.47
CA ASP A 83 3.36 15.56 -6.93
C ASP A 83 1.99 15.32 -7.56
N LEU A 84 1.16 14.44 -6.97
CA LEU A 84 -0.24 14.27 -7.38
C LEU A 84 -1.05 15.55 -7.16
N TYR A 85 -0.89 16.19 -5.99
CA TYR A 85 -1.62 17.42 -5.68
C TYR A 85 -1.26 18.58 -6.61
N ARG A 86 0.03 18.77 -6.90
CA ARG A 86 0.51 19.77 -7.88
C ARG A 86 -0.04 19.53 -9.28
N ARG A 87 -0.15 18.26 -9.67
CA ARG A 87 -0.60 17.90 -11.03
C ARG A 87 -2.10 18.00 -11.21
N PHE A 88 -2.89 17.59 -10.20
CA PHE A 88 -4.34 17.42 -10.35
C PHE A 88 -5.18 18.35 -9.45
N GLY A 89 -4.56 19.07 -8.53
CA GLY A 89 -5.28 19.93 -7.58
C GLY A 89 -6.13 19.17 -6.55
N VAL A 90 -6.03 17.84 -6.53
CA VAL A 90 -6.82 16.96 -5.65
C VAL A 90 -5.89 16.22 -4.71
N LEU A 91 -6.22 16.26 -3.42
CA LEU A 91 -5.49 15.52 -2.39
C LEU A 91 -5.96 14.06 -2.38
N ASP A 92 -5.11 13.16 -2.89
CA ASP A 92 -5.41 11.72 -2.99
C ASP A 92 -4.36 10.88 -2.24
N PRO A 93 -4.48 10.75 -0.91
CA PRO A 93 -3.51 10.01 -0.10
C PRO A 93 -3.52 8.51 -0.40
N ALA A 94 -4.67 7.97 -0.81
CA ALA A 94 -4.77 6.55 -1.15
C ALA A 94 -3.93 6.21 -2.39
N SER A 95 -3.97 7.03 -3.43
CA SER A 95 -3.15 6.84 -4.62
C SER A 95 -1.67 7.15 -4.35
N ALA A 96 -1.38 8.21 -3.58
CA ALA A 96 -0.02 8.58 -3.19
C ALA A 96 0.70 7.45 -2.44
N SER A 97 0.03 6.84 -1.46
CA SER A 97 0.61 5.73 -0.70
C SER A 97 0.86 4.49 -1.56
N LYS A 98 -0.01 4.22 -2.54
CA LYS A 98 0.18 3.10 -3.47
C LYS A 98 1.37 3.31 -4.40
N LEU A 99 1.59 4.55 -4.86
CA LEU A 99 2.78 4.91 -5.63
C LEU A 99 4.04 4.73 -4.78
N ALA A 100 4.07 5.33 -3.59
CA ALA A 100 5.22 5.24 -2.69
C ALA A 100 5.51 3.79 -2.29
N ALA A 101 4.50 3.01 -1.86
CA ALA A 101 4.66 1.61 -1.46
C ALA A 101 4.95 0.65 -2.62
N THR A 102 4.78 1.07 -3.87
CA THR A 102 5.23 0.31 -5.05
C THR A 102 6.76 0.42 -5.20
N ILE A 103 7.32 1.60 -4.97
CA ILE A 103 8.77 1.84 -5.04
C ILE A 103 9.47 1.34 -3.77
N ASP A 104 8.91 1.66 -2.60
CA ASP A 104 9.43 1.23 -1.30
C ASP A 104 8.39 0.39 -0.55
N PRO A 105 8.48 -0.94 -0.61
CA PRO A 105 7.55 -1.84 0.07
C PRO A 105 7.54 -1.76 1.60
N SER A 106 8.50 -1.07 2.22
CA SER A 106 8.51 -0.80 3.66
C SER A 106 7.53 0.31 4.07
N LEU A 107 6.92 1.00 3.09
CA LEU A 107 5.91 2.03 3.32
C LEU A 107 4.50 1.41 3.34
N PRO A 108 3.65 1.77 4.32
CA PRO A 108 2.29 1.25 4.40
C PRO A 108 1.39 1.84 3.31
N VAL A 109 0.37 1.08 2.92
CA VAL A 109 -0.68 1.56 2.03
C VAL A 109 -1.78 2.23 2.86
N TRP A 110 -2.23 3.41 2.43
CA TRP A 110 -3.38 4.11 3.00
C TRP A 110 -4.66 3.34 2.68
N ASP A 111 -5.11 2.52 3.63
CA ASP A 111 -6.38 1.80 3.54
C ASP A 111 -7.38 2.37 4.56
N THR A 112 -8.59 2.72 4.09
CA THR A 112 -9.60 3.37 4.93
C THR A 112 -10.16 2.47 6.03
N GLN A 113 -10.15 1.15 5.84
CA GLN A 113 -10.58 0.21 6.88
C GLN A 113 -9.52 0.09 7.96
N ILE A 114 -8.25 -0.02 7.57
CA ILE A 114 -7.13 -0.04 8.53
C ILE A 114 -7.12 1.27 9.32
N LEU A 115 -7.18 2.42 8.66
CA LEU A 115 -7.23 3.72 9.32
C LEU A 115 -8.42 3.83 10.28
N GLY A 116 -9.61 3.39 9.85
CA GLY A 116 -10.81 3.37 10.68
C GLY A 116 -10.65 2.51 11.92
N SER A 117 -10.07 1.32 11.80
CA SER A 117 -9.78 0.42 12.92
C SER A 117 -8.78 1.00 13.92
N LEU A 118 -7.89 1.88 13.46
CA LEU A 118 -6.90 2.59 14.28
C LEU A 118 -7.43 3.91 14.87
N GLY A 119 -8.67 4.29 14.57
CA GLY A 119 -9.22 5.58 14.96
C GLY A 119 -8.55 6.78 14.26
N ILE A 120 -7.78 6.54 13.20
CA ILE A 120 -7.16 7.58 12.39
C ILE A 120 -8.21 8.06 11.38
N ARG A 121 -8.81 9.22 11.64
CA ARG A 121 -9.83 9.78 10.75
C ARG A 121 -9.17 10.58 9.64
N PRO A 122 -9.36 10.19 8.36
CA PRO A 122 -8.97 11.05 7.25
C PRO A 122 -9.84 12.32 7.29
N LEU A 123 -9.22 13.48 7.34
CA LEU A 123 -9.93 14.76 7.41
C LEU A 123 -10.49 15.16 6.05
N ALA A 124 -11.53 14.46 5.59
CA ALA A 124 -12.14 14.64 4.28
C ALA A 124 -12.91 15.96 4.09
N LEU A 125 -13.24 16.71 5.16
CA LEU A 125 -14.25 17.78 5.11
C LEU A 125 -13.85 19.12 5.70
N GLU A 126 -12.64 19.31 6.21
CA GLU A 126 -12.26 20.61 6.73
C GLU A 126 -11.74 21.56 5.63
N ARG A 127 -12.35 22.73 5.52
CA ARG A 127 -11.93 23.84 4.64
C ARG A 127 -10.66 24.56 5.15
N SER A 128 -9.75 23.88 5.82
CA SER A 128 -8.55 24.50 6.38
C SER A 128 -7.39 24.43 5.40
N GLY A 129 -6.58 25.50 5.33
CA GLY A 129 -5.36 25.56 4.52
C GLY A 129 -4.25 24.57 4.93
N ARG A 130 -4.51 23.73 5.94
CA ARG A 130 -3.58 22.72 6.47
C ARG A 130 -3.94 21.28 6.08
N ARG A 131 -4.67 21.11 4.98
CA ARG A 131 -5.11 19.74 4.57
C ARG A 131 -3.96 18.83 4.22
N VAL A 132 -2.92 19.35 3.59
CA VAL A 132 -1.72 18.59 3.19
C VAL A 132 -0.98 18.12 4.44
N GLU A 133 -0.65 19.05 5.35
CA GLU A 133 0.09 18.73 6.57
C GLU A 133 -0.63 17.70 7.42
N ARG A 134 -1.94 17.86 7.61
CA ARG A 134 -2.75 16.91 8.38
C ARG A 134 -2.86 15.53 7.71
N THR A 135 -2.82 15.46 6.38
CA THR A 135 -2.78 14.20 5.66
C THR A 135 -1.45 13.50 5.90
N ILE A 136 -0.35 14.25 5.86
CA ILE A 136 0.99 13.72 6.17
C ILE A 136 1.04 13.25 7.62
N GLU A 137 0.57 14.05 8.60
CA GLU A 137 0.48 13.65 10.01
C GLU A 137 -0.34 12.36 10.22
N ALA A 138 -1.42 12.19 9.49
CA ALA A 138 -2.23 10.97 9.56
C ALA A 138 -1.47 9.75 9.00
N TYR A 139 -0.72 9.93 7.93
CA TYR A 139 0.13 8.89 7.37
C TYR A 139 1.31 8.54 8.30
N ASP A 140 1.90 9.53 8.94
CA ASP A 140 2.97 9.31 9.93
C ASP A 140 2.45 8.49 11.13
N LYS A 141 1.21 8.74 11.58
CA LYS A 141 0.56 7.93 12.62
C LYS A 141 0.35 6.48 12.16
N LEU A 142 -0.06 6.26 10.91
CA LEU A 142 -0.20 4.94 10.31
C LEU A 142 1.16 4.22 10.26
N THR A 143 2.19 4.89 9.76
CA THR A 143 3.56 4.35 9.69
C THR A 143 4.09 4.01 11.08
N ALA A 144 3.95 4.91 12.05
CA ALA A 144 4.38 4.69 13.42
C ALA A 144 3.62 3.51 14.08
N TRP A 145 2.35 3.33 13.74
CA TRP A 145 1.59 2.17 14.21
C TRP A 145 2.16 0.87 13.64
N TYR A 146 2.42 0.79 12.34
CA TYR A 146 2.98 -0.41 11.71
C TYR A 146 4.38 -0.74 12.28
N VAL A 147 5.22 0.25 12.50
CA VAL A 147 6.55 0.04 13.10
C VAL A 147 6.42 -0.59 14.50
N ARG A 148 5.52 -0.07 15.34
CA ARG A 148 5.27 -0.66 16.68
C ARG A 148 4.64 -2.04 16.58
N TYR A 149 3.69 -2.22 15.66
CA TYR A 149 3.01 -3.50 15.43
C TYR A 149 4.01 -4.59 15.05
N LEU A 150 4.87 -4.34 14.07
CA LEU A 150 5.90 -5.28 13.62
C LEU A 150 6.93 -5.61 14.71
N ALA A 151 7.25 -4.68 15.59
CA ALA A 151 8.10 -4.93 16.75
C ALA A 151 7.39 -5.77 17.82
N GLY A 152 6.06 -5.81 17.82
CA GLY A 152 5.23 -6.55 18.77
C GLY A 152 5.09 -8.04 18.44
N LYS A 153 4.42 -8.78 19.37
CA LYS A 153 4.15 -10.21 19.19
C LYS A 153 3.26 -10.49 17.98
N ASP A 154 2.18 -9.72 17.85
CA ASP A 154 1.16 -9.95 16.80
C ASP A 154 1.68 -9.61 15.40
N GLY A 155 2.51 -8.57 15.28
CA GLY A 155 3.15 -8.24 14.01
C GLY A 155 4.14 -9.31 13.56
N ARG A 156 4.95 -9.86 14.48
CA ARG A 156 5.82 -11.00 14.17
C ARG A 156 5.01 -12.24 13.79
N MET A 157 3.89 -12.48 14.47
CA MET A 157 2.97 -13.57 14.16
C MET A 157 2.35 -13.40 12.76
N ALA A 158 1.91 -12.18 12.40
CA ALA A 158 1.39 -11.87 11.08
C ALA A 158 2.38 -12.20 9.96
N VAL A 159 3.65 -11.80 10.16
CA VAL A 159 4.74 -12.10 9.21
C VAL A 159 5.01 -13.60 9.13
N GLN A 160 5.06 -14.27 10.28
CA GLN A 160 5.30 -15.72 10.34
C GLN A 160 4.19 -16.51 9.61
N VAL A 161 2.92 -16.23 9.88
CA VAL A 161 1.80 -16.91 9.22
C VAL A 161 1.82 -16.66 7.72
N PHE A 162 2.16 -15.44 7.29
CA PHE A 162 2.35 -15.15 5.87
C PHE A 162 3.44 -16.02 5.25
N ASP A 163 4.62 -16.14 5.89
CA ASP A 163 5.74 -16.93 5.39
C ASP A 163 5.45 -18.45 5.37
N GLU A 164 4.61 -18.93 6.30
CA GLU A 164 4.15 -20.32 6.29
C GLU A 164 3.20 -20.61 5.11
N VAL A 165 2.32 -19.65 4.76
CA VAL A 165 1.36 -19.79 3.64
C VAL A 165 2.03 -19.54 2.29
N TYR A 166 2.97 -18.60 2.24
CA TYR A 166 3.66 -18.16 1.01
C TYR A 166 5.19 -18.15 1.19
N PRO A 167 5.81 -19.31 1.34
CA PRO A 167 7.26 -19.40 1.58
C PRO A 167 8.05 -18.86 0.39
N GLY A 168 9.17 -18.21 0.69
CA GLY A 168 10.14 -17.77 -0.32
C GLY A 168 9.74 -16.55 -1.16
N THR A 169 8.71 -15.80 -0.78
CA THR A 169 8.31 -14.58 -1.53
C THR A 169 9.34 -13.46 -1.46
N GLY A 170 10.15 -13.40 -0.42
CA GLY A 170 11.12 -12.33 -0.20
C GLY A 170 10.50 -10.94 0.07
N PHE A 171 9.20 -10.88 0.35
CA PHE A 171 8.53 -9.59 0.60
C PHE A 171 9.03 -8.94 1.89
N ASP A 172 8.97 -7.60 1.91
CA ASP A 172 9.23 -6.82 3.10
C ASP A 172 8.26 -7.21 4.24
N PRO A 173 8.71 -7.25 5.51
CA PRO A 173 7.85 -7.55 6.66
C PRO A 173 6.60 -6.67 6.75
N MET A 174 6.70 -5.38 6.38
CA MET A 174 5.56 -4.46 6.28
C MET A 174 4.51 -5.01 5.30
N LYS A 175 4.95 -5.42 4.11
CA LYS A 175 4.04 -5.93 3.08
C LYS A 175 3.41 -7.26 3.48
N LYS A 176 4.14 -8.15 4.15
CA LYS A 176 3.60 -9.41 4.68
C LYS A 176 2.50 -9.15 5.72
N ALA A 177 2.79 -8.27 6.68
CA ALA A 177 1.80 -7.87 7.70
C ALA A 177 0.59 -7.17 7.08
N ASP A 178 0.80 -6.27 6.09
CA ASP A 178 -0.26 -5.60 5.35
C ASP A 178 -1.20 -6.61 4.66
N PHE A 179 -0.66 -7.62 3.97
CA PHE A 179 -1.46 -8.69 3.37
C PHE A 179 -2.25 -9.48 4.42
N THR A 180 -1.62 -9.85 5.53
CA THR A 180 -2.26 -10.62 6.60
C THR A 180 -3.40 -9.84 7.23
N ILE A 181 -3.17 -8.59 7.64
CA ILE A 181 -4.20 -7.72 8.22
C ILE A 181 -5.33 -7.48 7.22
N TRP A 182 -4.97 -7.12 5.99
CA TRP A 182 -5.94 -6.84 4.95
C TRP A 182 -6.81 -8.07 4.63
N SER A 183 -6.23 -9.27 4.57
CA SER A 183 -7.00 -10.49 4.30
C SER A 183 -8.03 -10.79 5.40
N ILE A 184 -7.69 -10.56 6.67
CA ILE A 184 -8.62 -10.74 7.81
C ILE A 184 -9.76 -9.72 7.76
N LEU A 185 -9.46 -8.46 7.43
CA LEU A 185 -10.48 -7.40 7.38
C LEU A 185 -11.47 -7.54 6.22
N TRP A 186 -11.13 -8.34 5.20
CA TRP A 186 -11.94 -8.52 3.99
C TRP A 186 -12.41 -9.96 3.76
N SER A 187 -12.20 -10.86 4.75
CA SER A 187 -12.71 -12.24 4.77
C SER A 187 -14.20 -12.33 5.05
#